data_e08079512f5007a25e33ef944ea8061f
#
_entry.id   e08079512f5007a25e33ef944ea8061f
#
_cell.length_a   1.000
_cell.length_b   1.000
_cell.length_c   1.000
_cell.angle_alpha   90.00
_cell.angle_beta   90.00
_cell.angle_gamma   90.00
#
_symmetry.space_group_name_H-M   'P 1'
#
loop_
_entity.id
_entity.type
_entity.pdbx_description
1 polymer ?
#
loop_
_entity_poly.entity_id
_entity_poly.type
_entity_poly.pdbx_seq_one_letter_code
_entity_poly.pdbx_strand_id
1 'polypeptide(L)'
;MAFSKQFPETTRRSFLKGAGAVSAAAVTGAAVGGFPIPAIAQAQEVTMISAENNGAALDALKAIAAGFTKESGVNVVINNMDHEAHKTAIRNYLVAGAPDVCSWFSGNRMRAFVKRGLFDDISDLFEKEKYKDVLGATAGAVTEDGKQYGLPTGGTLWGMFYRKDVFEQHGLTVPKTAEDFMAYGDKCKAAGITPIAIGTKELWPAAGWFDQMNLRINGLDKHMALMNGEMSYLDPSLTDVFDQWEAMIGKGFFTPNHTSFGWQEAAALLAQKKAGMMNLGAFLRSAFTEADLPQLAYATFPVLDAKVGHFEEFSVNSIHIPAKAKNKQGARDFLAYFYRPENLAAYLEPGGNVPPRHDLPPSKDPLVNVAVETMKTVQGTSQYYDRDSDPDMAQAGLVGFQEFMAKPDRRKAVLTRLEGTRKRIYKI
;
A
#
# COMPACT_ATOMS: atom_id res chain seq x y z
N MET A 1 19.08 39.85 42.38
CA MET A 1 20.14 38.86 42.73
C MET A 1 20.05 37.75 41.69
N ALA A 2 21.02 37.74 40.79
CA ALA A 2 21.12 36.78 39.70
C ALA A 2 22.01 35.61 40.13
N PHE A 3 21.54 34.37 39.94
CA PHE A 3 22.39 33.18 40.03
C PHE A 3 22.44 32.50 38.64
N SER A 4 23.56 32.75 37.95
CA SER A 4 23.97 31.99 36.77
C SER A 4 24.61 30.68 37.23
N LYS A 5 24.09 29.53 36.78
CA LYS A 5 24.80 28.24 36.84
C LYS A 5 25.37 27.94 35.45
N GLN A 6 26.68 28.02 35.36
CA GLN A 6 27.50 27.53 34.25
C GLN A 6 27.52 26.00 34.27
N PHE A 7 27.26 25.37 33.13
CA PHE A 7 27.54 23.96 32.87
C PHE A 7 28.89 23.86 32.13
N PRO A 8 29.76 22.90 32.45
CA PRO A 8 31.04 22.75 31.75
C PRO A 8 30.85 22.05 30.40
N GLU A 9 31.47 22.63 29.38
CA GLU A 9 31.59 22.02 28.06
C GLU A 9 32.54 20.81 28.11
N THR A 10 32.02 19.62 27.77
CA THR A 10 32.83 18.43 27.54
C THR A 10 33.16 18.33 26.05
N THR A 11 34.44 18.55 25.71
CA THR A 11 34.96 18.48 24.36
C THR A 11 35.11 17.02 23.88
N ARG A 12 34.85 16.80 22.59
CA ARG A 12 34.91 15.50 21.88
C ARG A 12 36.27 14.75 21.91
N ARG A 13 37.26 15.21 22.68
CA ARG A 13 38.62 14.63 22.75
C ARG A 13 38.89 13.69 23.92
N SER A 14 37.96 13.52 24.86
CA SER A 14 38.20 12.67 26.06
C SER A 14 37.65 11.24 25.93
N PHE A 15 37.04 10.84 24.81
CA PHE A 15 36.45 9.50 24.65
C PHE A 15 37.38 8.47 23.97
N LEU A 16 38.62 8.82 23.63
CA LEU A 16 39.53 7.95 22.87
C LEU A 16 40.79 7.51 23.65
N LYS A 17 40.75 7.51 24.98
CA LYS A 17 41.88 6.99 25.78
C LYS A 17 41.40 5.97 26.83
N GLY A 18 40.99 4.80 26.37
CA GLY A 18 40.58 3.72 27.26
C GLY A 18 40.55 2.35 26.57
N ALA A 19 41.49 2.09 25.64
CA ALA A 19 41.67 0.75 25.10
C ALA A 19 43.18 0.45 25.04
N GLY A 20 43.68 -0.18 26.05
CA GLY A 20 45.07 -0.57 26.11
C GLY A 20 45.30 -1.78 27.00
N ALA A 21 45.80 -2.83 26.39
CA ALA A 21 46.57 -3.93 26.91
C ALA A 21 45.86 -5.01 27.75
N VAL A 22 45.52 -6.13 27.12
CA VAL A 22 45.56 -7.44 27.79
C VAL A 22 46.68 -8.25 27.14
N SER A 23 47.66 -8.56 27.97
CA SER A 23 48.91 -9.27 27.63
C SER A 23 48.67 -10.73 27.28
N ALA A 24 49.35 -11.19 26.22
CA ALA A 24 49.48 -12.59 25.87
C ALA A 24 50.33 -13.34 26.96
N ALA A 25 49.74 -14.31 27.60
CA ALA A 25 50.48 -15.34 28.34
C ALA A 25 50.35 -16.64 27.55
N ALA A 26 51.48 -17.07 26.96
CA ALA A 26 51.63 -18.40 26.39
C ALA A 26 51.72 -19.41 27.54
N VAL A 27 50.83 -20.39 27.55
CA VAL A 27 50.97 -21.62 28.35
C VAL A 27 50.96 -22.80 27.39
N THR A 28 52.13 -23.43 27.27
CA THR A 28 52.32 -24.73 26.62
C THR A 28 51.84 -25.84 27.54
N GLY A 29 51.09 -26.80 27.01
CA GLY A 29 51.18 -28.19 27.48
C GLY A 29 49.88 -28.82 27.97
N ALA A 30 49.61 -29.96 27.36
CA ALA A 30 48.82 -31.11 27.73
C ALA A 30 47.41 -31.21 27.09
N ALA A 31 47.35 -32.10 26.11
CA ALA A 31 46.11 -32.63 25.53
C ALA A 31 45.32 -33.39 26.59
N VAL A 32 44.17 -32.84 26.98
CA VAL A 32 43.11 -33.56 27.68
C VAL A 32 41.85 -33.35 26.84
N GLY A 33 41.20 -34.47 26.46
CA GLY A 33 40.05 -34.52 25.54
C GLY A 33 39.00 -33.47 25.89
N GLY A 34 38.98 -32.42 25.09
CA GLY A 34 37.97 -31.40 25.15
C GLY A 34 36.65 -31.95 24.61
N PHE A 35 35.63 -32.08 25.44
CA PHE A 35 34.25 -32.11 24.98
C PHE A 35 34.04 -30.89 24.09
N PRO A 36 33.40 -31.04 22.91
CA PRO A 36 33.03 -29.86 22.14
C PRO A 36 32.05 -29.05 22.98
N ILE A 37 32.50 -27.88 23.44
CA ILE A 37 31.60 -26.87 23.98
C ILE A 37 30.65 -26.59 22.81
N PRO A 38 29.33 -26.85 22.94
CA PRO A 38 28.40 -26.46 21.89
C PRO A 38 28.60 -24.96 21.71
N ALA A 39 28.99 -24.54 20.50
CA ALA A 39 28.92 -23.13 20.13
C ALA A 39 27.49 -22.70 20.44
N ILE A 40 27.33 -21.87 21.47
CA ILE A 40 26.05 -21.19 21.70
C ILE A 40 25.84 -20.43 20.41
N ALA A 41 24.98 -20.98 19.53
CA ALA A 41 24.57 -20.28 18.33
C ALA A 41 24.01 -18.96 18.81
N GLN A 42 24.73 -17.89 18.52
CA GLN A 42 24.28 -16.55 18.82
C GLN A 42 22.90 -16.46 18.17
N ALA A 43 21.84 -16.28 18.96
CA ALA A 43 20.48 -16.25 18.48
C ALA A 43 20.43 -15.24 17.32
N GLN A 44 20.27 -15.74 16.09
CA GLN A 44 20.30 -14.90 14.92
C GLN A 44 19.03 -14.06 14.97
N GLU A 45 19.18 -12.76 14.92
CA GLU A 45 18.06 -11.83 14.85
C GLU A 45 17.62 -11.68 13.40
N VAL A 46 16.31 -11.54 13.17
CA VAL A 46 15.68 -11.10 11.93
C VAL A 46 15.16 -9.70 12.13
N THR A 47 15.64 -8.76 11.36
CA THR A 47 15.17 -7.37 11.37
C THR A 47 14.12 -7.16 10.29
N MET A 48 12.99 -6.50 10.64
CA MET A 48 11.92 -6.17 9.69
C MET A 48 11.62 -4.67 9.73
N ILE A 49 11.48 -4.06 8.55
CA ILE A 49 10.86 -2.74 8.40
C ILE A 49 9.43 -2.95 7.86
N SER A 50 8.45 -2.46 8.65
CA SER A 50 7.03 -2.46 8.31
C SER A 50 6.54 -1.03 8.09
N ALA A 51 5.51 -0.88 7.25
CA ALA A 51 4.80 0.38 7.04
C ALA A 51 3.30 0.23 7.37
N GLU A 52 2.99 -0.57 8.41
CA GLU A 52 1.62 -0.84 8.80
C GLU A 52 1.01 0.37 9.53
N ASN A 53 -0.07 0.91 8.98
CA ASN A 53 -0.79 2.05 9.55
C ASN A 53 -1.96 1.64 10.46
N ASN A 54 -2.42 0.40 10.36
CA ASN A 54 -3.47 -0.13 11.22
C ASN A 54 -2.84 -0.69 12.50
N GLY A 55 -3.16 -0.08 13.65
CA GLY A 55 -2.60 -0.49 14.94
C GLY A 55 -2.87 -1.95 15.28
N ALA A 56 -4.08 -2.45 15.03
CA ALA A 56 -4.45 -3.84 15.32
C ALA A 56 -3.74 -4.83 14.37
N ALA A 57 -3.51 -4.48 13.09
CA ALA A 57 -2.71 -5.28 12.17
C ALA A 57 -1.23 -5.29 12.58
N LEU A 58 -0.70 -4.16 13.06
CA LEU A 58 0.66 -4.09 13.60
C LEU A 58 0.82 -4.96 14.86
N ASP A 59 -0.19 -4.97 15.73
CA ASP A 59 -0.17 -5.82 16.93
C ASP A 59 -0.27 -7.31 16.58
N ALA A 60 -1.06 -7.67 15.56
CA ALA A 60 -1.09 -9.02 15.01
C ALA A 60 0.29 -9.42 14.44
N LEU A 61 0.94 -8.54 13.69
CA LEU A 61 2.29 -8.78 13.15
C LEU A 61 3.31 -9.00 14.28
N LYS A 62 3.26 -8.19 15.36
CA LYS A 62 4.12 -8.38 16.54
C LYS A 62 3.84 -9.69 17.26
N ALA A 63 2.56 -10.10 17.37
CA ALA A 63 2.19 -11.37 17.97
C ALA A 63 2.71 -12.57 17.15
N ILE A 64 2.64 -12.49 15.82
CA ILE A 64 3.21 -13.48 14.89
C ILE A 64 4.73 -13.56 15.08
N ALA A 65 5.42 -12.41 15.14
CA ALA A 65 6.86 -12.35 15.38
C ALA A 65 7.25 -12.99 16.72
N ALA A 66 6.50 -12.71 17.79
CA ALA A 66 6.72 -13.34 19.11
C ALA A 66 6.47 -14.87 19.07
N GLY A 67 5.45 -15.32 18.34
CA GLY A 67 5.18 -16.73 18.09
C GLY A 67 6.33 -17.44 17.38
N PHE A 68 6.85 -16.82 16.33
CA PHE A 68 8.03 -17.33 15.62
C PHE A 68 9.26 -17.40 16.53
N THR A 69 9.52 -16.36 17.31
CA THR A 69 10.63 -16.34 18.28
C THR A 69 10.52 -17.49 19.28
N LYS A 70 9.30 -17.74 19.79
CA LYS A 70 9.05 -18.86 20.72
C LYS A 70 9.28 -20.24 20.09
N GLU A 71 8.92 -20.41 18.81
CA GLU A 71 9.05 -21.68 18.09
C GLU A 71 10.49 -21.93 17.63
N SER A 72 11.15 -20.93 17.08
CA SER A 72 12.46 -21.05 16.41
C SER A 72 13.65 -20.68 17.29
N GLY A 73 13.47 -19.93 18.35
CA GLY A 73 14.54 -19.30 19.12
C GLY A 73 15.15 -18.06 18.44
N VAL A 74 14.72 -17.70 17.24
CA VAL A 74 15.24 -16.54 16.49
C VAL A 74 14.38 -15.31 16.83
N ASN A 75 15.02 -14.24 17.32
CA ASN A 75 14.32 -13.00 17.64
C ASN A 75 13.94 -12.23 16.36
N VAL A 76 12.72 -11.66 16.32
CA VAL A 76 12.28 -10.78 15.23
C VAL A 76 12.08 -9.37 15.75
N VAL A 77 12.86 -8.43 15.23
CA VAL A 77 12.77 -7.01 15.58
C VAL A 77 12.04 -6.25 14.49
N ILE A 78 10.84 -5.75 14.82
CA ILE A 78 10.01 -4.98 13.90
C ILE A 78 10.21 -3.49 14.13
N ASN A 79 10.72 -2.80 13.11
CA ASN A 79 10.78 -1.35 13.04
C ASN A 79 9.62 -0.87 12.16
N ASN A 80 8.56 -0.31 12.77
CA ASN A 80 7.44 0.22 12.02
C ASN A 80 7.67 1.70 11.70
N MET A 81 7.44 2.07 10.44
CA MET A 81 7.54 3.44 9.94
C MET A 81 6.16 3.94 9.51
N ASP A 82 5.98 5.25 9.52
CA ASP A 82 4.86 5.87 8.81
C ASP A 82 4.87 5.49 7.32
N HIS A 83 3.70 5.28 6.74
CA HIS A 83 3.57 4.77 5.37
C HIS A 83 4.23 5.67 4.32
N GLU A 84 4.02 6.99 4.41
CA GLU A 84 4.61 7.93 3.44
C GLU A 84 6.11 8.12 3.67
N ALA A 85 6.55 8.11 4.94
CA ALA A 85 7.97 8.10 5.27
C ALA A 85 8.67 6.85 4.75
N HIS A 86 8.04 5.66 4.86
CA HIS A 86 8.55 4.40 4.31
C HIS A 86 8.72 4.46 2.79
N LYS A 87 7.72 4.97 2.06
CA LYS A 87 7.77 5.14 0.59
C LYS A 87 8.98 5.99 0.15
N THR A 88 9.34 6.98 0.95
CA THR A 88 10.48 7.87 0.69
C THR A 88 11.81 7.22 1.05
N ALA A 89 11.87 6.48 2.17
CA ALA A 89 13.10 5.96 2.75
C ALA A 89 13.55 4.61 2.15
N ILE A 90 12.63 3.81 1.61
CA ILE A 90 12.91 2.41 1.24
C ILE A 90 14.13 2.23 0.35
N ARG A 91 14.27 3.06 -0.69
CA ARG A 91 15.41 2.99 -1.59
C ARG A 91 16.74 3.14 -0.87
N ASN A 92 16.80 4.05 0.08
CA ASN A 92 18.03 4.35 0.81
C ASN A 92 18.45 3.18 1.70
N TYR A 93 17.53 2.62 2.49
CA TYR A 93 17.91 1.52 3.36
C TYR A 93 18.15 0.20 2.59
N LEU A 94 17.46 -0.07 1.47
CA LEU A 94 17.77 -1.22 0.63
C LEU A 94 19.22 -1.18 0.08
N VAL A 95 19.77 0.01 -0.13
CA VAL A 95 21.14 0.19 -0.63
C VAL A 95 22.18 0.20 0.49
N ALA A 96 21.92 0.93 1.59
CA ALA A 96 22.94 1.26 2.59
C ALA A 96 22.84 0.51 3.92
N GLY A 97 21.69 -0.05 4.27
CA GLY A 97 21.48 -0.73 5.57
C GLY A 97 20.21 -1.56 5.53
N ALA A 98 20.18 -2.56 4.63
CA ALA A 98 19.00 -3.37 4.41
C ALA A 98 18.59 -4.13 5.67
N PRO A 99 17.29 -4.15 6.02
CA PRO A 99 16.73 -5.11 6.96
C PRO A 99 16.75 -6.52 6.35
N ASP A 100 16.37 -7.53 7.12
CA ASP A 100 16.23 -8.88 6.60
C ASP A 100 14.88 -9.10 5.89
N VAL A 101 13.85 -8.37 6.33
CA VAL A 101 12.51 -8.36 5.73
C VAL A 101 12.00 -6.93 5.61
N CYS A 102 11.29 -6.61 4.55
CA CYS A 102 10.57 -5.33 4.44
C CYS A 102 9.21 -5.50 3.76
N SER A 103 8.23 -4.70 4.18
CA SER A 103 6.96 -4.53 3.46
C SER A 103 7.16 -3.66 2.23
N TRP A 104 6.46 -3.95 1.14
CA TRP A 104 6.40 -3.11 -0.05
C TRP A 104 5.15 -3.40 -0.86
N PHE A 105 5.09 -2.77 -2.03
CA PHE A 105 4.05 -3.00 -3.02
C PHE A 105 4.51 -4.06 -4.04
N SER A 106 3.59 -4.82 -4.56
CA SER A 106 3.79 -5.71 -5.70
C SER A 106 3.79 -4.94 -7.05
N GLY A 107 3.76 -5.65 -8.15
CA GLY A 107 3.64 -5.06 -9.49
C GLY A 107 4.89 -4.28 -9.93
N ASN A 108 4.71 -3.21 -10.69
CA ASN A 108 5.81 -2.46 -11.28
C ASN A 108 6.69 -1.76 -10.24
N ARG A 109 6.14 -1.39 -9.07
CA ARG A 109 6.97 -0.84 -7.98
C ARG A 109 7.96 -1.86 -7.42
N MET A 110 7.55 -3.14 -7.28
CA MET A 110 8.47 -4.22 -6.95
C MET A 110 9.48 -4.43 -8.08
N ARG A 111 9.00 -4.56 -9.33
CA ARG A 111 9.84 -4.82 -10.52
C ARG A 111 10.92 -3.76 -10.69
N ALA A 112 10.64 -2.49 -10.38
CA ALA A 112 11.64 -1.42 -10.41
C ALA A 112 12.82 -1.66 -9.46
N PHE A 113 12.60 -2.30 -8.31
CA PHE A 113 13.66 -2.70 -7.39
C PHE A 113 14.31 -4.00 -7.78
N VAL A 114 13.57 -4.99 -8.30
CA VAL A 114 14.11 -6.24 -8.83
C VAL A 114 15.10 -5.98 -9.95
N LYS A 115 14.75 -5.13 -10.94
CA LYS A 115 15.63 -4.74 -12.05
C LYS A 115 16.93 -4.05 -11.60
N ARG A 116 16.96 -3.52 -10.38
CA ARG A 116 18.16 -2.92 -9.75
C ARG A 116 18.88 -3.88 -8.82
N GLY A 117 18.45 -5.14 -8.73
CA GLY A 117 19.04 -6.16 -7.85
C GLY A 117 18.87 -5.86 -6.35
N LEU A 118 17.77 -5.22 -5.94
CA LEU A 118 17.57 -4.82 -4.55
C LEU A 118 16.70 -5.79 -3.75
N PHE A 119 15.97 -6.70 -4.41
CA PHE A 119 15.24 -7.80 -3.77
C PHE A 119 15.84 -9.16 -4.10
N ASP A 120 15.77 -10.08 -3.16
CA ASP A 120 16.25 -11.44 -3.29
C ASP A 120 15.22 -12.31 -4.02
N ASP A 121 15.71 -13.26 -4.82
CA ASP A 121 14.89 -14.32 -5.41
C ASP A 121 14.49 -15.31 -4.32
N ILE A 122 13.19 -15.50 -4.12
CA ILE A 122 12.62 -16.43 -3.14
C ILE A 122 11.81 -17.56 -3.79
N SER A 123 12.12 -17.89 -5.03
CA SER A 123 11.44 -18.96 -5.77
C SER A 123 11.60 -20.32 -5.07
N ASP A 124 12.74 -20.54 -4.40
CA ASP A 124 13.00 -21.70 -3.55
C ASP A 124 11.97 -21.86 -2.43
N LEU A 125 11.57 -20.74 -1.80
CA LEU A 125 10.52 -20.73 -0.78
C LEU A 125 9.14 -21.07 -1.37
N PHE A 126 8.83 -20.52 -2.57
CA PHE A 126 7.59 -20.83 -3.27
C PHE A 126 7.47 -22.31 -3.62
N GLU A 127 8.54 -22.94 -4.04
CA GLU A 127 8.57 -24.37 -4.38
C GLU A 127 8.44 -25.25 -3.12
N LYS A 128 9.23 -24.95 -2.08
CA LYS A 128 9.23 -25.68 -0.81
C LYS A 128 7.85 -25.68 -0.16
N GLU A 129 7.21 -24.52 -0.08
CA GLU A 129 5.93 -24.33 0.61
C GLU A 129 4.71 -24.46 -0.34
N LYS A 130 4.93 -24.73 -1.63
CA LYS A 130 3.89 -24.90 -2.68
C LYS A 130 2.95 -23.69 -2.80
N TYR A 131 3.47 -22.49 -2.64
CA TYR A 131 2.64 -21.28 -2.64
C TYR A 131 1.92 -21.02 -3.95
N LYS A 132 2.44 -21.50 -5.10
CA LYS A 132 1.75 -21.37 -6.39
C LYS A 132 0.38 -22.05 -6.40
N ASP A 133 0.23 -23.13 -5.64
CA ASP A 133 -1.03 -23.90 -5.59
C ASP A 133 -2.15 -23.15 -4.87
N VAL A 134 -1.82 -22.20 -4.01
CA VAL A 134 -2.79 -21.49 -3.15
C VAL A 134 -2.96 -20.00 -3.48
N LEU A 135 -2.07 -19.42 -4.30
CA LEU A 135 -2.08 -17.98 -4.60
C LEU A 135 -2.88 -17.61 -5.86
N GLY A 136 -3.07 -18.53 -6.80
CA GLY A 136 -3.76 -18.22 -8.05
C GLY A 136 -3.15 -17.00 -8.78
N ALA A 137 -4.00 -16.07 -9.20
CA ALA A 137 -3.58 -14.88 -9.94
C ALA A 137 -2.67 -13.93 -9.15
N THR A 138 -2.74 -13.92 -7.81
CA THR A 138 -1.92 -13.02 -6.98
C THR A 138 -0.43 -13.36 -7.04
N ALA A 139 -0.05 -14.60 -7.40
CA ALA A 139 1.33 -14.98 -7.62
C ALA A 139 2.00 -14.14 -8.73
N GLY A 140 1.27 -13.77 -9.77
CA GLY A 140 1.76 -12.93 -10.86
C GLY A 140 2.19 -11.53 -10.41
N ALA A 141 1.54 -11.00 -9.37
CA ALA A 141 1.86 -9.67 -8.84
C ALA A 141 3.26 -9.58 -8.20
N VAL A 142 3.83 -10.70 -7.76
CA VAL A 142 5.17 -10.79 -7.14
C VAL A 142 6.18 -11.54 -8.00
N THR A 143 5.85 -11.77 -9.27
CA THR A 143 6.70 -12.49 -10.24
C THR A 143 7.31 -11.52 -11.25
N GLU A 144 8.59 -11.69 -11.55
CA GLU A 144 9.33 -11.05 -12.65
C GLU A 144 10.25 -12.09 -13.30
N ASP A 145 10.23 -12.18 -14.61
CA ASP A 145 11.04 -13.13 -15.40
C ASP A 145 10.96 -14.58 -14.88
N GLY A 146 9.75 -15.01 -14.49
CA GLY A 146 9.47 -16.35 -13.97
C GLY A 146 9.91 -16.61 -12.52
N LYS A 147 10.55 -15.65 -11.86
CA LYS A 147 11.04 -15.74 -10.49
C LYS A 147 10.16 -14.95 -9.51
N GLN A 148 10.10 -15.43 -8.29
CA GLN A 148 9.31 -14.82 -7.22
C GLN A 148 10.19 -13.97 -6.30
N TYR A 149 9.76 -12.74 -6.03
CA TYR A 149 10.55 -11.75 -5.26
C TYR A 149 9.86 -11.26 -3.99
N GLY A 150 8.70 -11.80 -3.65
CA GLY A 150 7.97 -11.45 -2.44
C GLY A 150 6.78 -12.37 -2.19
N LEU A 151 6.19 -12.28 -1.00
CA LEU A 151 4.92 -12.92 -0.67
C LEU A 151 3.81 -11.86 -0.66
N PRO A 152 2.71 -12.07 -1.40
CA PRO A 152 1.56 -11.15 -1.35
C PRO A 152 0.90 -11.23 0.03
N THR A 153 0.71 -10.08 0.67
CA THR A 153 0.18 -10.00 2.05
C THR A 153 -1.26 -9.55 2.13
N GLY A 154 -1.94 -9.44 1.02
CA GLY A 154 -3.34 -9.07 0.93
C GLY A 154 -3.59 -8.08 -0.18
N GLY A 155 -4.82 -8.06 -0.64
CA GLY A 155 -5.30 -7.15 -1.66
C GLY A 155 -6.28 -6.14 -1.09
N THR A 156 -6.34 -4.98 -1.71
CA THR A 156 -7.32 -3.96 -1.39
C THR A 156 -8.13 -3.64 -2.63
N LEU A 157 -9.43 -3.91 -2.56
CA LEU A 157 -10.38 -3.46 -3.56
C LEU A 157 -10.68 -1.98 -3.30
N TRP A 158 -10.53 -1.15 -4.34
CA TRP A 158 -10.88 0.24 -4.29
C TRP A 158 -12.35 0.44 -4.67
N GLY A 159 -13.01 1.42 -4.10
CA GLY A 159 -14.39 1.73 -4.46
C GLY A 159 -15.02 2.78 -3.57
N MET A 160 -16.34 2.89 -3.66
CA MET A 160 -17.12 3.92 -3.00
C MET A 160 -17.56 3.47 -1.62
N PHE A 161 -16.91 3.99 -0.58
CA PHE A 161 -17.31 3.75 0.80
C PHE A 161 -18.28 4.83 1.27
N TYR A 162 -19.27 4.42 2.07
CA TYR A 162 -20.30 5.32 2.61
C TYR A 162 -20.81 4.85 3.96
N ARG A 163 -21.50 5.74 4.69
CA ARG A 163 -22.20 5.38 5.94
C ARG A 163 -23.66 5.09 5.66
N LYS A 164 -24.16 3.93 6.08
CA LYS A 164 -25.57 3.52 5.93
C LYS A 164 -26.52 4.49 6.65
N ASP A 165 -26.20 4.89 7.87
CA ASP A 165 -27.00 5.81 8.67
C ASP A 165 -27.09 7.22 8.06
N VAL A 166 -26.05 7.72 7.38
CA VAL A 166 -26.09 9.00 6.64
C VAL A 166 -26.99 8.87 5.41
N PHE A 167 -26.89 7.75 4.70
CA PHE A 167 -27.75 7.50 3.52
C PHE A 167 -29.21 7.42 3.91
N GLU A 168 -29.55 6.72 4.98
CA GLU A 168 -30.92 6.64 5.51
C GLU A 168 -31.41 8.00 5.98
N GLN A 169 -30.63 8.72 6.78
CA GLN A 169 -30.98 10.04 7.32
C GLN A 169 -31.35 11.06 6.23
N HIS A 170 -30.63 11.04 5.10
CA HIS A 170 -30.78 12.02 4.01
C HIS A 170 -31.53 11.46 2.79
N GLY A 171 -32.07 10.25 2.88
CA GLY A 171 -32.78 9.59 1.79
C GLY A 171 -31.90 9.41 0.54
N LEU A 172 -30.59 9.18 0.74
CA LEU A 172 -29.64 8.98 -0.34
C LEU A 172 -29.73 7.55 -0.89
N THR A 173 -29.41 7.40 -2.15
CA THR A 173 -29.34 6.09 -2.82
C THR A 173 -27.94 5.91 -3.38
N VAL A 174 -27.38 4.70 -3.28
CA VAL A 174 -26.08 4.37 -3.87
C VAL A 174 -26.17 4.52 -5.39
N PRO A 175 -25.37 5.41 -5.99
CA PRO A 175 -25.43 5.65 -7.44
C PRO A 175 -24.89 4.43 -8.20
N LYS A 176 -25.56 4.02 -9.26
CA LYS A 176 -25.20 2.90 -10.13
C LYS A 176 -24.71 3.34 -11.50
N THR A 177 -25.12 4.51 -11.95
CA THR A 177 -24.81 5.10 -13.26
C THR A 177 -24.22 6.50 -13.11
N ALA A 178 -23.71 7.07 -14.21
CA ALA A 178 -23.25 8.46 -14.23
C ALA A 178 -24.38 9.44 -13.86
N GLU A 179 -25.60 9.20 -14.36
CA GLU A 179 -26.77 10.04 -14.06
C GLU A 179 -27.14 9.96 -12.58
N ASP A 180 -27.22 8.75 -12.02
CA ASP A 180 -27.47 8.57 -10.58
C ASP A 180 -26.43 9.30 -9.74
N PHE A 181 -25.13 9.25 -10.17
CA PHE A 181 -24.07 9.89 -9.43
C PHE A 181 -24.17 11.41 -9.41
N MET A 182 -24.57 12.00 -10.53
CA MET A 182 -24.82 13.45 -10.57
C MET A 182 -26.02 13.84 -9.69
N ALA A 183 -27.11 13.07 -9.72
CA ALA A 183 -28.29 13.28 -8.88
C ALA A 183 -27.99 13.10 -7.39
N TYR A 184 -27.17 12.09 -7.05
CA TYR A 184 -26.66 11.86 -5.68
C TYR A 184 -25.88 13.08 -5.17
N GLY A 185 -24.95 13.60 -5.97
CA GLY A 185 -24.13 14.76 -5.62
C GLY A 185 -24.98 16.01 -5.36
N ASP A 186 -25.98 16.28 -6.21
CA ASP A 186 -26.90 17.40 -6.04
C ASP A 186 -27.75 17.25 -4.75
N LYS A 187 -28.20 16.03 -4.44
CA LYS A 187 -28.90 15.72 -3.17
C LYS A 187 -28.03 15.97 -1.94
N CYS A 188 -26.79 15.50 -1.95
CA CYS A 188 -25.85 15.75 -0.85
C CYS A 188 -25.66 17.24 -0.60
N LYS A 189 -25.45 18.02 -1.67
CA LYS A 189 -25.30 19.47 -1.55
C LYS A 189 -26.54 20.14 -0.99
N ALA A 190 -27.74 19.74 -1.42
CA ALA A 190 -29.01 20.24 -0.87
C ALA A 190 -29.14 19.88 0.62
N ALA A 191 -28.60 18.77 1.07
CA ALA A 191 -28.58 18.34 2.46
C ALA A 191 -27.43 18.99 3.29
N GLY A 192 -26.59 19.81 2.67
CA GLY A 192 -25.48 20.50 3.35
C GLY A 192 -24.29 19.60 3.68
N ILE A 193 -24.19 18.42 3.04
CA ILE A 193 -23.04 17.50 3.19
C ILE A 193 -22.16 17.48 1.92
N THR A 194 -20.88 17.28 2.10
CA THR A 194 -19.95 17.11 0.97
C THR A 194 -20.26 15.79 0.25
N PRO A 195 -20.56 15.80 -1.06
CA PRO A 195 -20.84 14.55 -1.76
C PRO A 195 -19.72 13.54 -1.63
N ILE A 196 -18.47 13.97 -1.91
CA ILE A 196 -17.29 13.11 -1.95
C ILE A 196 -16.21 13.67 -1.03
N ALA A 197 -15.87 12.89 0.01
CA ALA A 197 -14.66 13.15 0.79
C ALA A 197 -13.44 12.80 -0.04
N ILE A 198 -12.48 13.70 -0.12
CA ILE A 198 -11.17 13.46 -0.72
C ILE A 198 -10.13 14.38 -0.10
N GLY A 199 -8.96 13.85 0.19
CA GLY A 199 -7.76 14.60 0.52
C GLY A 199 -6.66 14.20 -0.46
N THR A 200 -5.98 15.18 -1.06
CA THR A 200 -5.00 14.91 -2.10
C THR A 200 -3.59 15.41 -1.75
N LYS A 201 -3.35 15.70 -0.48
CA LYS A 201 -2.01 16.11 0.00
C LYS A 201 -0.93 15.10 -0.37
N GLU A 202 -1.24 13.82 -0.30
CA GLU A 202 -0.36 12.72 -0.69
C GLU A 202 -0.42 12.41 -2.20
N LEU A 203 -1.13 13.18 -3.02
CA LEU A 203 -1.30 13.12 -4.46
C LEU A 203 -2.12 11.90 -4.96
N TRP A 204 -1.81 10.68 -4.51
CA TRP A 204 -2.37 9.42 -5.01
C TRP A 204 -3.91 9.30 -4.94
N PRO A 205 -4.66 9.95 -4.01
CA PRO A 205 -6.11 9.85 -4.07
C PRO A 205 -6.73 10.49 -5.32
N ALA A 206 -6.08 11.51 -5.89
CA ALA A 206 -6.51 12.09 -7.16
C ALA A 206 -6.30 11.11 -8.34
N ALA A 207 -5.21 10.34 -8.30
CA ALA A 207 -4.97 9.31 -9.32
C ALA A 207 -5.97 8.17 -9.22
N GLY A 208 -6.37 7.73 -8.02
CA GLY A 208 -7.41 6.72 -7.86
C GLY A 208 -8.78 7.16 -8.42
N TRP A 209 -9.08 8.46 -8.45
CA TRP A 209 -10.24 8.97 -9.20
C TRP A 209 -10.05 8.83 -10.70
N PHE A 210 -8.89 9.20 -11.21
CA PHE A 210 -8.58 9.02 -12.63
C PHE A 210 -8.68 7.55 -13.04
N ASP A 211 -8.10 6.64 -12.26
CA ASP A 211 -8.07 5.21 -12.56
C ASP A 211 -9.50 4.64 -12.65
N GLN A 212 -10.32 4.90 -11.63
CA GLN A 212 -11.71 4.43 -11.63
C GLN A 212 -12.51 4.99 -12.80
N MET A 213 -12.39 6.28 -13.09
CA MET A 213 -13.10 6.88 -14.22
C MET A 213 -12.62 6.33 -15.57
N ASN A 214 -11.29 6.17 -15.72
CA ASN A 214 -10.71 5.64 -16.95
C ASN A 214 -11.09 4.17 -17.18
N LEU A 215 -11.10 3.35 -16.13
CA LEU A 215 -11.57 1.96 -16.20
C LEU A 215 -13.06 1.88 -16.59
N ARG A 216 -13.91 2.78 -16.09
CA ARG A 216 -15.36 2.80 -16.36
C ARG A 216 -15.75 3.38 -17.72
N ILE A 217 -14.87 4.18 -18.34
CA ILE A 217 -15.13 4.83 -19.65
C ILE A 217 -14.36 4.13 -20.76
N ASN A 218 -13.12 3.75 -20.53
CA ASN A 218 -12.24 3.22 -21.56
C ASN A 218 -11.97 1.71 -21.46
N GLY A 219 -12.26 1.10 -20.30
CA GLY A 219 -12.00 -0.31 -20.04
C GLY A 219 -10.54 -0.60 -19.72
N LEU A 220 -10.27 -1.87 -19.39
CA LEU A 220 -8.97 -2.31 -18.88
C LEU A 220 -7.86 -2.21 -19.92
N ASP A 221 -8.11 -2.60 -21.16
CA ASP A 221 -7.06 -2.64 -22.20
C ASP A 221 -6.47 -1.25 -22.47
N LYS A 222 -7.34 -0.23 -22.63
CA LYS A 222 -6.87 1.15 -22.82
C LYS A 222 -6.24 1.73 -21.57
N HIS A 223 -6.81 1.39 -20.40
CA HIS A 223 -6.21 1.81 -19.13
C HIS A 223 -4.78 1.25 -19.00
N MET A 224 -4.57 -0.04 -19.25
CA MET A 224 -3.25 -0.66 -19.18
C MET A 224 -2.31 -0.16 -20.29
N ALA A 225 -2.80 0.11 -21.48
CA ALA A 225 -2.00 0.72 -22.55
C ALA A 225 -1.46 2.10 -22.12
N LEU A 226 -2.27 2.89 -21.40
CA LEU A 226 -1.81 4.17 -20.83
C LEU A 226 -0.74 3.96 -19.74
N MET A 227 -0.96 2.99 -18.82
CA MET A 227 -0.02 2.66 -17.75
C MET A 227 1.34 2.17 -18.30
N ASN A 228 1.32 1.39 -19.37
CA ASN A 228 2.51 0.87 -20.04
C ASN A 228 3.19 1.91 -20.97
N GLY A 229 2.63 3.11 -21.09
CA GLY A 229 3.16 4.15 -21.98
C GLY A 229 2.90 3.91 -23.47
N GLU A 230 2.03 2.98 -23.83
CA GLU A 230 1.66 2.65 -25.20
C GLU A 230 0.62 3.62 -25.75
N MET A 231 -0.21 4.21 -24.89
CA MET A 231 -1.24 5.19 -25.23
C MET A 231 -0.82 6.61 -24.86
N SER A 232 -1.19 7.58 -25.69
CA SER A 232 -0.90 9.01 -25.46
C SER A 232 -1.84 9.61 -24.41
N TYR A 233 -1.34 10.51 -23.56
CA TYR A 233 -2.17 11.36 -22.68
C TYR A 233 -3.00 12.40 -23.44
N LEU A 234 -2.76 12.54 -24.76
CA LEU A 234 -3.56 13.36 -25.66
C LEU A 234 -4.53 12.54 -26.50
N ASP A 235 -4.68 11.25 -26.20
CA ASP A 235 -5.63 10.39 -26.93
C ASP A 235 -7.07 10.89 -26.72
N PRO A 236 -7.88 11.01 -27.81
CA PRO A 236 -9.26 11.48 -27.73
C PRO A 236 -10.14 10.70 -26.76
N SER A 237 -9.85 9.41 -26.50
CA SER A 237 -10.61 8.59 -25.56
C SER A 237 -10.53 9.06 -24.11
N LEU A 238 -9.52 9.88 -23.76
CA LEU A 238 -9.43 10.50 -22.43
C LEU A 238 -10.32 11.75 -22.29
N THR A 239 -10.89 12.25 -23.38
CA THR A 239 -11.73 13.47 -23.34
C THR A 239 -12.91 13.28 -22.40
N ASP A 240 -13.68 12.20 -22.56
CA ASP A 240 -14.86 11.92 -21.73
C ASP A 240 -14.52 11.71 -20.26
N VAL A 241 -13.34 11.14 -19.96
CA VAL A 241 -12.85 10.97 -18.58
C VAL A 241 -12.70 12.34 -17.91
N PHE A 242 -12.00 13.24 -18.55
CA PHE A 242 -11.76 14.58 -17.99
C PHE A 242 -12.99 15.48 -18.03
N ASP A 243 -13.86 15.37 -19.02
CA ASP A 243 -15.10 16.15 -19.12
C ASP A 243 -16.06 15.80 -17.96
N GLN A 244 -16.26 14.51 -17.70
CA GLN A 244 -17.11 14.07 -16.58
C GLN A 244 -16.49 14.45 -15.24
N TRP A 245 -15.18 14.32 -15.09
CA TRP A 245 -14.50 14.71 -13.85
C TRP A 245 -14.58 16.23 -13.61
N GLU A 246 -14.35 17.03 -14.64
CA GLU A 246 -14.46 18.49 -14.61
C GLU A 246 -15.89 18.94 -14.25
N ALA A 247 -16.93 18.26 -14.76
CA ALA A 247 -18.31 18.53 -14.40
C ALA A 247 -18.59 18.30 -12.90
N MET A 248 -18.06 17.23 -12.31
CA MET A 248 -18.16 16.94 -10.87
C MET A 248 -17.43 18.01 -10.02
N ILE A 249 -16.23 18.42 -10.48
CA ILE A 249 -15.43 19.47 -9.82
C ILE A 249 -16.19 20.80 -9.89
N GLY A 250 -16.72 21.19 -11.06
CA GLY A 250 -17.47 22.42 -11.28
C GLY A 250 -18.74 22.52 -10.44
N LYS A 251 -19.40 21.38 -10.18
CA LYS A 251 -20.53 21.30 -9.24
C LYS A 251 -20.11 21.35 -7.77
N GLY A 252 -18.81 21.29 -7.46
CA GLY A 252 -18.29 21.31 -6.09
C GLY A 252 -18.65 20.03 -5.32
N PHE A 253 -18.53 18.87 -5.95
CA PHE A 253 -18.82 17.58 -5.32
C PHE A 253 -17.72 17.12 -4.35
N PHE A 254 -16.49 17.60 -4.53
CA PHE A 254 -15.33 17.18 -3.75
C PHE A 254 -15.10 18.07 -2.53
N THR A 255 -14.39 17.55 -1.54
CA THR A 255 -13.94 18.33 -0.37
C THR A 255 -13.28 19.64 -0.82
N PRO A 256 -13.75 20.81 -0.35
CA PRO A 256 -13.08 22.09 -0.61
C PRO A 256 -11.63 22.05 -0.11
N ASN A 257 -10.71 22.71 -0.84
CA ASN A 257 -9.29 22.77 -0.46
C ASN A 257 -8.63 21.40 -0.24
N HIS A 258 -9.07 20.39 -0.98
CA HIS A 258 -8.62 18.99 -0.85
C HIS A 258 -7.09 18.80 -0.87
N THR A 259 -6.34 19.75 -1.47
CA THR A 259 -4.87 19.71 -1.50
C THR A 259 -4.22 19.92 -0.14
N SER A 260 -4.95 20.47 0.83
CA SER A 260 -4.50 20.68 2.21
C SER A 260 -4.86 19.52 3.14
N PHE A 261 -5.71 18.59 2.70
CA PHE A 261 -6.14 17.44 3.48
C PHE A 261 -5.35 16.19 3.09
N GLY A 262 -4.88 15.43 4.09
CA GLY A 262 -4.46 14.06 3.90
C GLY A 262 -5.66 13.11 3.72
N TRP A 263 -5.42 11.91 3.24
CA TRP A 263 -6.48 10.92 3.07
C TRP A 263 -7.15 10.53 4.40
N GLN A 264 -6.38 10.49 5.52
CA GLN A 264 -6.92 10.20 6.85
C GLN A 264 -7.87 11.31 7.31
N GLU A 265 -7.52 12.56 7.08
CA GLU A 265 -8.37 13.71 7.42
C GLU A 265 -9.65 13.71 6.58
N ALA A 266 -9.57 13.33 5.31
CA ALA A 266 -10.75 13.16 4.46
C ALA A 266 -11.62 11.98 4.90
N ALA A 267 -11.03 10.83 5.27
CA ALA A 267 -11.77 9.68 5.82
C ALA A 267 -12.47 10.04 7.14
N ALA A 268 -11.86 10.91 7.96
CA ALA A 268 -12.51 11.42 9.17
C ALA A 268 -13.76 12.26 8.87
N LEU A 269 -13.84 12.95 7.72
CA LEU A 269 -15.08 13.65 7.31
C LEU A 269 -16.22 12.66 7.07
N LEU A 270 -15.92 11.52 6.45
CA LEU A 270 -16.90 10.45 6.26
C LEU A 270 -17.33 9.85 7.61
N ALA A 271 -16.38 9.51 8.48
CA ALA A 271 -16.65 8.98 9.81
C ALA A 271 -17.50 9.93 10.66
N GLN A 272 -17.29 11.25 10.55
CA GLN A 272 -18.02 12.31 11.23
C GLN A 272 -19.36 12.70 10.58
N LYS A 273 -19.81 11.95 9.55
CA LYS A 273 -21.09 12.22 8.83
C LYS A 273 -21.12 13.55 8.07
N LYS A 274 -19.95 14.13 7.76
CA LYS A 274 -19.81 15.40 7.03
C LYS A 274 -19.72 15.22 5.52
N ALA A 275 -19.54 13.98 5.08
CA ALA A 275 -19.48 13.60 3.67
C ALA A 275 -20.35 12.37 3.40
N GLY A 276 -20.84 12.25 2.17
CA GLY A 276 -21.68 11.15 1.76
C GLY A 276 -20.90 9.90 1.38
N MET A 277 -19.88 10.03 0.51
CA MET A 277 -19.05 8.92 0.03
C MET A 277 -17.57 9.29 0.01
N MET A 278 -16.71 8.26 -0.07
CA MET A 278 -15.29 8.39 -0.33
C MET A 278 -14.84 7.26 -1.26
N ASN A 279 -14.16 7.60 -2.34
CA ASN A 279 -13.50 6.61 -3.22
C ASN A 279 -12.12 6.30 -2.66
N LEU A 280 -11.94 5.12 -2.07
CA LEU A 280 -10.70 4.70 -1.42
C LEU A 280 -10.64 3.17 -1.27
N GLY A 281 -9.59 2.66 -0.66
CA GLY A 281 -9.49 1.27 -0.21
C GLY A 281 -10.07 1.07 1.19
N ALA A 282 -10.32 -0.19 1.57
CA ALA A 282 -10.92 -0.57 2.86
C ALA A 282 -10.12 -0.09 4.09
N PHE A 283 -8.86 0.29 3.91
CA PHE A 283 -8.01 0.85 4.98
C PHE A 283 -8.55 2.18 5.57
N LEU A 284 -9.48 2.86 4.87
CA LEU A 284 -10.17 4.04 5.42
C LEU A 284 -10.92 3.75 6.72
N ARG A 285 -11.22 2.47 6.99
CA ARG A 285 -11.85 2.01 8.24
C ARG A 285 -11.09 2.42 9.50
N SER A 286 -9.77 2.64 9.38
CA SER A 286 -8.94 3.14 10.49
C SER A 286 -9.36 4.51 11.02
N ALA A 287 -10.18 5.27 10.27
CA ALA A 287 -10.76 6.53 10.71
C ALA A 287 -12.08 6.35 11.51
N PHE A 288 -12.60 5.12 11.59
CA PHE A 288 -13.86 4.80 12.28
C PHE A 288 -13.60 4.21 13.65
N THR A 289 -14.46 4.50 14.61
CA THR A 289 -14.49 3.77 15.88
C THR A 289 -15.07 2.37 15.68
N GLU A 290 -14.77 1.42 16.57
CA GLU A 290 -15.36 0.08 16.51
C GLU A 290 -16.90 0.13 16.53
N ALA A 291 -17.50 1.07 17.25
CA ALA A 291 -18.94 1.25 17.31
C ALA A 291 -19.55 1.76 15.99
N ASP A 292 -18.76 2.49 15.19
CA ASP A 292 -19.21 3.06 13.91
C ASP A 292 -18.93 2.12 12.72
N LEU A 293 -17.99 1.18 12.84
CA LEU A 293 -17.66 0.25 11.75
C LEU A 293 -18.86 -0.49 11.15
N PRO A 294 -19.90 -0.91 11.91
CA PRO A 294 -21.09 -1.52 11.34
C PRO A 294 -21.89 -0.61 10.40
N GLN A 295 -21.69 0.71 10.48
CA GLN A 295 -22.32 1.68 9.59
C GLN A 295 -21.57 1.84 8.27
N LEU A 296 -20.29 1.45 8.21
CA LEU A 296 -19.50 1.53 7.00
C LEU A 296 -19.98 0.49 5.98
N ALA A 297 -20.18 0.93 4.75
CA ALA A 297 -20.59 0.09 3.64
C ALA A 297 -19.73 0.39 2.40
N TYR A 298 -19.71 -0.54 1.48
CA TYR A 298 -18.97 -0.49 0.22
C TYR A 298 -19.93 -0.62 -0.96
N ALA A 299 -19.63 0.09 -2.03
CA ALA A 299 -20.22 -0.08 -3.35
C ALA A 299 -19.12 0.02 -4.43
N THR A 300 -19.32 -0.63 -5.56
CA THR A 300 -18.48 -0.44 -6.74
C THR A 300 -18.61 0.98 -7.27
N PHE A 301 -17.60 1.47 -7.97
CA PHE A 301 -17.70 2.75 -8.67
C PHE A 301 -18.83 2.67 -9.72
N PRO A 302 -19.64 3.73 -9.92
CA PRO A 302 -20.75 3.73 -10.86
C PRO A 302 -20.33 3.37 -12.30
N VAL A 303 -21.24 2.77 -13.07
CA VAL A 303 -21.07 2.56 -14.50
C VAL A 303 -21.15 3.92 -15.19
N LEU A 304 -20.08 4.31 -15.89
CA LEU A 304 -20.03 5.58 -16.65
C LEU A 304 -20.32 5.37 -18.16
N ASP A 305 -19.94 4.23 -18.70
CA ASP A 305 -20.34 3.78 -20.03
C ASP A 305 -20.82 2.32 -19.94
N ALA A 306 -22.08 2.08 -20.27
CA ALA A 306 -22.71 0.76 -20.22
C ALA A 306 -22.13 -0.25 -21.23
N LYS A 307 -21.32 0.20 -22.20
CA LYS A 307 -20.64 -0.67 -23.15
C LYS A 307 -19.33 -1.25 -22.62
N VAL A 308 -18.83 -0.68 -21.54
CA VAL A 308 -17.57 -1.11 -20.91
C VAL A 308 -17.85 -2.22 -19.90
N GLY A 309 -17.01 -3.25 -19.88
CA GLY A 309 -17.08 -4.34 -18.92
C GLY A 309 -16.83 -3.91 -17.49
N HIS A 310 -17.06 -4.83 -16.55
CA HIS A 310 -16.82 -4.59 -15.14
C HIS A 310 -15.35 -4.87 -14.80
N PHE A 311 -14.58 -3.81 -14.60
CA PHE A 311 -13.17 -3.83 -14.23
C PHE A 311 -12.98 -3.06 -12.91
N GLU A 312 -12.07 -3.50 -12.05
CA GLU A 312 -11.83 -2.87 -10.75
C GLU A 312 -10.35 -2.59 -10.51
N GLU A 313 -10.07 -1.59 -9.69
CA GLU A 313 -8.76 -1.41 -9.07
C GLU A 313 -8.60 -2.39 -7.92
N PHE A 314 -7.62 -3.26 -8.04
CA PHE A 314 -7.27 -4.21 -6.98
C PHE A 314 -5.76 -4.22 -6.79
N SER A 315 -5.32 -3.64 -5.70
CA SER A 315 -3.90 -3.60 -5.40
C SER A 315 -3.49 -4.71 -4.45
N VAL A 316 -2.29 -5.24 -4.66
CA VAL A 316 -1.68 -6.26 -3.82
C VAL A 316 -0.46 -5.68 -3.10
N ASN A 317 -0.45 -5.79 -1.77
CA ASN A 317 0.73 -5.52 -0.96
C ASN A 317 1.58 -6.78 -0.83
N SER A 318 2.85 -6.62 -0.50
CA SER A 318 3.77 -7.74 -0.40
C SER A 318 4.89 -7.50 0.62
N ILE A 319 5.51 -8.59 1.07
CA ILE A 319 6.72 -8.56 1.89
C ILE A 319 7.86 -9.22 1.13
N HIS A 320 9.05 -8.68 1.32
CA HIS A 320 10.23 -9.01 0.53
C HIS A 320 11.44 -9.26 1.40
N ILE A 321 12.39 -10.04 0.89
CA ILE A 321 13.74 -10.16 1.42
C ILE A 321 14.63 -9.23 0.60
N PRO A 322 15.25 -8.19 1.19
CA PRO A 322 16.23 -7.38 0.51
C PRO A 322 17.43 -8.21 0.05
N ALA A 323 17.98 -7.91 -1.12
CA ALA A 323 19.15 -8.62 -1.66
C ALA A 323 20.37 -8.55 -0.73
N LYS A 324 20.49 -7.48 0.07
CA LYS A 324 21.56 -7.26 1.05
C LYS A 324 21.18 -7.66 2.49
N ALA A 325 20.10 -8.41 2.68
CA ALA A 325 19.74 -8.98 3.97
C ALA A 325 20.90 -9.80 4.55
N LYS A 326 21.16 -9.61 5.83
CA LYS A 326 22.26 -10.30 6.52
C LYS A 326 21.88 -11.72 6.93
N ASN A 327 20.62 -11.92 7.31
CA ASN A 327 20.09 -13.21 7.74
C ASN A 327 18.99 -13.69 6.78
N LYS A 328 19.36 -14.01 5.54
CA LYS A 328 18.41 -14.46 4.49
C LYS A 328 17.69 -15.76 4.86
N GLN A 329 18.36 -16.69 5.56
CA GLN A 329 17.73 -17.93 5.97
C GLN A 329 16.69 -17.67 7.07
N GLY A 330 17.03 -16.92 8.10
CA GLY A 330 16.08 -16.54 9.14
C GLY A 330 14.90 -15.74 8.58
N ALA A 331 15.14 -14.88 7.57
CA ALA A 331 14.07 -14.18 6.85
C ALA A 331 13.14 -15.15 6.12
N ARG A 332 13.64 -16.16 5.39
CA ARG A 332 12.83 -17.20 4.74
C ARG A 332 12.00 -18.00 5.75
N ASP A 333 12.61 -18.38 6.84
CA ASP A 333 11.92 -19.15 7.91
C ASP A 333 10.82 -18.31 8.57
N PHE A 334 11.09 -17.01 8.83
CA PHE A 334 10.07 -16.08 9.33
C PHE A 334 8.95 -15.85 8.33
N LEU A 335 9.26 -15.68 7.04
CA LEU A 335 8.25 -15.53 6.00
C LEU A 335 7.39 -16.78 5.86
N ALA A 336 7.97 -17.98 5.94
CA ALA A 336 7.20 -19.23 5.95
C ALA A 336 6.25 -19.32 7.15
N TYR A 337 6.73 -18.94 8.32
CA TYR A 337 5.91 -18.89 9.54
C TYR A 337 4.79 -17.85 9.45
N PHE A 338 5.10 -16.63 9.02
CA PHE A 338 4.13 -15.55 8.81
C PHE A 338 3.03 -15.98 7.84
N TYR A 339 3.40 -16.75 6.81
CA TYR A 339 2.51 -17.13 5.71
C TYR A 339 1.68 -18.39 6.00
N ARG A 340 1.79 -18.99 7.19
CA ARG A 340 0.84 -20.04 7.63
C ARG A 340 -0.59 -19.49 7.59
N PRO A 341 -1.59 -20.29 7.18
CA PRO A 341 -2.98 -19.81 7.04
C PRO A 341 -3.51 -19.05 8.25
N GLU A 342 -3.29 -19.56 9.44
CA GLU A 342 -3.75 -18.97 10.70
C GLU A 342 -3.09 -17.63 11.01
N ASN A 343 -1.79 -17.49 10.74
CA ASN A 343 -1.03 -16.27 10.98
C ASN A 343 -1.40 -15.18 9.97
N LEU A 344 -1.44 -15.55 8.68
CA LEU A 344 -1.81 -14.61 7.64
C LEU A 344 -3.25 -14.13 7.81
N ALA A 345 -4.19 -15.02 8.15
CA ALA A 345 -5.57 -14.64 8.43
C ALA A 345 -5.65 -13.64 9.61
N ALA A 346 -4.92 -13.89 10.70
CA ALA A 346 -4.87 -13.00 11.87
C ALA A 346 -4.30 -11.60 11.52
N TYR A 347 -3.33 -11.54 10.63
CA TYR A 347 -2.75 -10.27 10.14
C TYR A 347 -3.71 -9.49 9.24
N LEU A 348 -4.46 -10.19 8.37
CA LEU A 348 -5.33 -9.56 7.38
C LEU A 348 -6.64 -9.02 7.97
N GLU A 349 -7.19 -9.72 8.96
CA GLU A 349 -8.51 -9.44 9.53
C GLU A 349 -8.71 -7.98 9.99
N PRO A 350 -7.78 -7.36 10.77
CA PRO A 350 -7.98 -5.99 11.23
C PRO A 350 -7.95 -4.95 10.10
N GLY A 351 -7.21 -5.21 9.03
CA GLY A 351 -7.03 -4.30 7.91
C GLY A 351 -8.16 -4.31 6.88
N GLY A 352 -9.05 -5.30 6.94
CA GLY A 352 -10.10 -5.47 5.93
C GLY A 352 -9.54 -5.82 4.55
N ASN A 353 -8.39 -6.50 4.50
CA ASN A 353 -7.75 -6.87 3.26
C ASN A 353 -8.34 -8.16 2.68
N VAL A 354 -8.49 -8.20 1.37
CA VAL A 354 -8.86 -9.42 0.64
C VAL A 354 -7.69 -10.41 0.71
N PRO A 355 -7.94 -11.67 1.11
CA PRO A 355 -6.88 -12.68 1.20
C PRO A 355 -6.17 -12.90 -0.14
N PRO A 356 -4.83 -13.02 -0.14
CA PRO A 356 -4.06 -13.30 -1.36
C PRO A 356 -4.07 -14.78 -1.74
N ARG A 357 -4.47 -15.65 -0.83
CA ARG A 357 -4.54 -17.10 -1.00
C ARG A 357 -5.95 -17.63 -0.70
N HIS A 358 -6.37 -18.61 -1.49
CA HIS A 358 -7.76 -19.10 -1.48
C HIS A 358 -8.06 -20.15 -0.41
N ASP A 359 -7.06 -20.62 0.31
CA ASP A 359 -7.19 -21.64 1.36
C ASP A 359 -7.28 -21.04 2.78
N LEU A 360 -7.42 -19.70 2.89
CA LEU A 360 -7.67 -19.06 4.18
C LEU A 360 -9.14 -19.25 4.63
N PRO A 361 -9.40 -19.26 5.94
CA PRO A 361 -10.77 -19.25 6.44
C PRO A 361 -11.49 -17.96 5.99
N PRO A 362 -12.83 -17.98 5.82
CA PRO A 362 -13.62 -16.79 5.53
C PRO A 362 -13.38 -15.71 6.58
N SER A 363 -13.26 -14.46 6.14
CA SER A 363 -13.14 -13.31 7.04
C SER A 363 -14.43 -13.12 7.85
N LYS A 364 -14.30 -12.68 9.09
CA LYS A 364 -15.42 -12.23 9.93
C LYS A 364 -15.94 -10.85 9.53
N ASP A 365 -15.15 -10.11 8.75
CA ASP A 365 -15.49 -8.78 8.29
C ASP A 365 -16.46 -8.83 7.10
N PRO A 366 -17.70 -8.30 7.24
CA PRO A 366 -18.65 -8.26 6.14
C PRO A 366 -18.14 -7.49 4.91
N LEU A 367 -17.30 -6.46 5.08
CA LEU A 367 -16.75 -5.68 3.96
C LEU A 367 -15.76 -6.50 3.15
N VAL A 368 -14.94 -7.34 3.80
CA VAL A 368 -14.05 -8.27 3.10
C VAL A 368 -14.85 -9.26 2.28
N ASN A 369 -15.93 -9.81 2.84
CA ASN A 369 -16.79 -10.76 2.14
C ASN A 369 -17.46 -10.08 0.91
N VAL A 370 -17.92 -8.82 1.04
CA VAL A 370 -18.44 -8.06 -0.10
C VAL A 370 -17.37 -7.86 -1.17
N ALA A 371 -16.13 -7.53 -0.79
CA ALA A 371 -15.02 -7.40 -1.73
C ALA A 371 -14.70 -8.73 -2.44
N VAL A 372 -14.68 -9.85 -1.72
CA VAL A 372 -14.48 -11.18 -2.30
C VAL A 372 -15.60 -11.53 -3.30
N GLU A 373 -16.86 -11.26 -2.96
CA GLU A 373 -18.00 -11.51 -3.87
C GLU A 373 -17.93 -10.57 -5.10
N THR A 374 -17.55 -9.31 -4.92
CA THR A 374 -17.34 -8.37 -6.04
C THR A 374 -16.29 -8.92 -7.00
N MET A 375 -15.15 -9.39 -6.48
CA MET A 375 -14.06 -9.93 -7.29
C MET A 375 -14.46 -11.15 -8.14
N LYS A 376 -15.50 -11.90 -7.77
CA LYS A 376 -16.03 -13.00 -8.60
C LYS A 376 -16.74 -12.53 -9.87
N THR A 377 -17.20 -11.27 -9.89
CA THR A 377 -17.93 -10.67 -11.01
C THR A 377 -17.06 -9.80 -11.92
N VAL A 378 -15.84 -9.53 -11.49
CA VAL A 378 -14.88 -8.65 -12.19
C VAL A 378 -14.26 -9.40 -13.36
N GLN A 379 -14.25 -8.78 -14.53
CA GLN A 379 -13.68 -9.34 -15.76
C GLN A 379 -12.16 -9.15 -15.86
N GLY A 380 -11.60 -8.24 -15.04
CA GLY A 380 -10.18 -8.00 -14.94
C GLY A 380 -9.88 -6.86 -13.97
N THR A 381 -8.63 -6.76 -13.56
CA THR A 381 -8.18 -5.76 -12.57
C THR A 381 -6.93 -5.05 -13.03
N SER A 382 -6.82 -3.76 -12.66
CA SER A 382 -5.56 -3.02 -12.61
C SER A 382 -5.11 -2.85 -11.17
N GLN A 383 -3.85 -2.53 -10.96
CA GLN A 383 -3.42 -1.91 -9.71
C GLN A 383 -3.60 -0.39 -9.81
N TYR A 384 -3.16 0.35 -8.81
CA TYR A 384 -3.24 1.81 -8.82
C TYR A 384 -2.28 2.41 -9.84
N TYR A 385 -2.60 3.59 -10.33
CA TYR A 385 -1.79 4.36 -11.28
C TYR A 385 -0.30 4.37 -10.91
N ASP A 386 0.01 4.59 -9.64
CA ASP A 386 1.39 4.64 -9.15
C ASP A 386 2.04 3.27 -8.94
N ARG A 387 1.31 2.17 -9.18
CA ARG A 387 1.80 0.80 -9.10
C ARG A 387 1.97 0.14 -10.46
N ASP A 388 1.13 0.49 -11.41
CA ASP A 388 1.16 -0.06 -12.78
C ASP A 388 1.97 0.80 -13.76
N SER A 389 2.19 2.10 -13.45
CA SER A 389 3.05 2.96 -14.26
C SER A 389 4.53 2.85 -13.91
N ASP A 390 5.40 3.27 -14.84
CA ASP A 390 6.81 3.53 -14.53
C ASP A 390 6.91 4.54 -13.35
N PRO A 391 7.84 4.39 -12.40
CA PRO A 391 7.91 5.26 -11.22
C PRO A 391 8.02 6.77 -11.53
N ASP A 392 8.73 7.16 -12.58
CA ASP A 392 8.87 8.57 -12.96
C ASP A 392 7.59 9.09 -13.65
N MET A 393 6.91 8.21 -14.42
CA MET A 393 5.60 8.52 -15.01
C MET A 393 4.52 8.60 -13.93
N ALA A 394 4.55 7.69 -12.98
CA ALA A 394 3.68 7.69 -11.81
C ALA A 394 3.76 9.01 -11.05
N GLN A 395 4.97 9.47 -10.71
CA GLN A 395 5.15 10.74 -10.02
C GLN A 395 4.61 11.93 -10.83
N ALA A 396 4.84 11.95 -12.14
CA ALA A 396 4.33 13.02 -13.01
C ALA A 396 2.80 13.02 -13.06
N GLY A 397 2.17 11.84 -13.19
CA GLY A 397 0.72 11.69 -13.21
C GLY A 397 0.06 12.07 -11.90
N LEU A 398 0.61 11.62 -10.76
CA LEU A 398 0.12 11.98 -9.42
C LEU A 398 0.02 13.51 -9.24
N VAL A 399 1.10 14.23 -9.61
CA VAL A 399 1.12 15.70 -9.58
C VAL A 399 0.12 16.29 -10.58
N GLY A 400 0.04 15.73 -11.78
CA GLY A 400 -0.84 16.21 -12.85
C GLY A 400 -2.33 16.10 -12.48
N PHE A 401 -2.75 14.98 -11.92
CA PHE A 401 -4.15 14.77 -11.54
C PHE A 401 -4.58 15.63 -10.35
N GLN A 402 -3.70 15.81 -9.36
CA GLN A 402 -3.97 16.77 -8.28
C GLN A 402 -4.08 18.20 -8.82
N GLU A 403 -3.16 18.61 -9.72
CA GLU A 403 -3.21 19.94 -10.35
C GLU A 403 -4.50 20.13 -11.14
N PHE A 404 -4.94 19.12 -11.90
CA PHE A 404 -6.20 19.18 -12.63
C PHE A 404 -7.40 19.31 -11.68
N MET A 405 -7.47 18.55 -10.61
CA MET A 405 -8.55 18.69 -9.62
C MET A 405 -8.61 20.08 -9.00
N ALA A 406 -7.45 20.68 -8.71
CA ALA A 406 -7.37 22.00 -8.11
C ALA A 406 -7.63 23.13 -9.11
N LYS A 407 -7.31 22.92 -10.38
CA LYS A 407 -7.37 23.91 -11.47
C LYS A 407 -7.75 23.23 -12.79
N PRO A 408 -9.04 22.93 -13.01
CA PRO A 408 -9.50 22.18 -14.21
C PRO A 408 -9.19 22.92 -15.53
N ASP A 409 -9.18 24.24 -15.52
CA ASP A 409 -8.80 25.08 -16.66
C ASP A 409 -7.37 24.79 -17.19
N ARG A 410 -6.52 24.20 -16.38
CA ARG A 410 -5.17 23.78 -16.76
C ARG A 410 -5.08 22.40 -17.43
N ARG A 411 -6.20 21.73 -17.68
CA ARG A 411 -6.28 20.40 -18.30
C ARG A 411 -5.33 20.21 -19.46
N LYS A 412 -5.39 21.11 -20.47
CA LYS A 412 -4.53 21.03 -21.65
C LYS A 412 -3.05 21.07 -21.31
N ALA A 413 -2.64 21.97 -20.40
CA ALA A 413 -1.26 22.09 -19.97
C ALA A 413 -0.78 20.84 -19.21
N VAL A 414 -1.62 20.30 -18.34
CA VAL A 414 -1.36 19.07 -17.59
C VAL A 414 -1.15 17.90 -18.55
N LEU A 415 -2.09 17.64 -19.44
CA LEU A 415 -2.02 16.50 -20.37
C LEU A 415 -0.84 16.62 -21.34
N THR A 416 -0.54 17.83 -21.84
CA THR A 416 0.64 18.07 -22.68
C THR A 416 1.94 17.77 -21.93
N ARG A 417 2.04 18.14 -20.66
CA ARG A 417 3.21 17.84 -19.81
C ARG A 417 3.34 16.33 -19.55
N LEU A 418 2.25 15.65 -19.27
CA LEU A 418 2.25 14.19 -19.09
C LEU A 418 2.68 13.47 -20.37
N GLU A 419 2.19 13.90 -21.53
CA GLU A 419 2.60 13.34 -22.81
C GLU A 419 4.09 13.56 -23.08
N GLY A 420 4.61 14.74 -22.80
CA GLY A 420 6.06 15.01 -22.89
C GLY A 420 6.89 14.10 -21.97
N THR A 421 6.40 13.83 -20.78
CA THR A 421 7.04 12.92 -19.82
C THR A 421 7.00 11.48 -20.33
N ARG A 422 5.84 11.01 -20.83
CA ARG A 422 5.67 9.68 -21.46
C ARG A 422 6.68 9.47 -22.58
N LYS A 423 6.76 10.40 -23.54
CA LYS A 423 7.70 10.31 -24.67
C LYS A 423 9.15 10.17 -24.21
N ARG A 424 9.54 10.93 -23.19
CA ARG A 424 10.90 10.87 -22.65
C ARG A 424 11.21 9.54 -21.96
N ILE A 425 10.29 9.01 -21.16
CA ILE A 425 10.48 7.78 -20.38
C ILE A 425 10.50 6.56 -21.30
N TYR A 426 9.52 6.45 -22.19
CA TYR A 426 9.35 5.28 -23.07
C TYR A 426 10.10 5.42 -24.39
N LYS A 427 10.83 6.53 -24.61
CA LYS A 427 11.69 6.78 -25.79
C LYS A 427 10.94 6.68 -27.12
N ILE A 428 9.76 7.30 -27.19
CA ILE A 428 8.84 7.31 -28.35
C ILE A 428 8.88 8.65 -29.05
#